data_f95c28adc5a65ee02bf8adb91228b934
#
_entry.id   f95c28adc5a65ee02bf8adb91228b934
#
_cell.length_a   1.000
_cell.length_b   1.000
_cell.length_c   1.000
_cell.angle_alpha   90.00
_cell.angle_beta   90.00
_cell.angle_gamma   90.00
#
_symmetry.space_group_name_H-M   'P 1'
#
loop_
_entity.id
_entity.type
_entity.pdbx_description
1 polymer ?
#
loop_
_entity_poly.entity_id
_entity_poly.type
_entity_poly.pdbx_seq_one_letter_code
_entity_poly.pdbx_strand_id
1 'polypeptide(L)'
;MKVNVLKFSVILLAAALTLASCNRKGCTDPTALNYNEKAKKDDGNCEYAPIVTASETIVVSGSVATNTTWSAANIYELAGKVVVESGATLTIEAGTVIKGRQGAGTLASALVVAQGGMINANGTAAAPIIFTSVLDNIQRGELTGTNLTEADQGLWGGVIILGNAPISAADGDALSQIEGIPTSDAFGAFGGTNVADNSGSMTYISIRHGGALIGAGNEINGLTLGGVGNGTTLSNIEVVANLDDGVEFFGGSVDASNVLVGFQGDDGIDIDMNYSGTVSNFLVINGANSDEALEIDGPEGTTYTNGMFTLLNGTCNVFGGGDARGDFKSKAQGTINNVDLGTAKIRASYQNACADPKTDAFTHLTDATPTLSFTSSAFTAVSVYTASDDGATTPNQCTVPAVDQAAAEAIMTSGIAAGGPTAWGWTWMHVNNKL
;
A
#
# COMPACT_ATOMS: atom_id res chain seq x y z
N MET A 1 -63.97 -81.49 -18.30
CA MET A 1 -63.21 -80.37 -17.88
C MET A 1 -62.36 -79.91 -19.11
N LYS A 2 -62.66 -78.77 -19.66
CA LYS A 2 -62.06 -78.29 -20.94
C LYS A 2 -60.78 -77.56 -20.61
N VAL A 3 -59.66 -77.99 -21.19
CA VAL A 3 -58.38 -77.30 -21.16
C VAL A 3 -58.24 -76.46 -22.43
N ASN A 4 -58.17 -75.14 -22.30
CA ASN A 4 -57.94 -74.24 -23.41
C ASN A 4 -56.46 -74.12 -23.65
N VAL A 5 -55.95 -74.44 -24.81
CA VAL A 5 -54.60 -74.24 -25.29
C VAL A 5 -54.58 -72.89 -26.00
N LEU A 6 -53.83 -71.96 -25.41
CA LEU A 6 -53.58 -70.63 -25.98
C LEU A 6 -52.39 -70.69 -26.94
N LYS A 7 -52.63 -70.39 -28.22
CA LYS A 7 -51.61 -70.36 -29.23
C LYS A 7 -50.85 -69.01 -29.15
N PHE A 8 -49.56 -69.02 -28.82
CA PHE A 8 -48.72 -67.85 -28.95
C PHE A 8 -48.21 -67.72 -30.39
N SER A 9 -48.66 -66.63 -31.06
CA SER A 9 -48.11 -66.24 -32.34
C SER A 9 -46.87 -65.38 -32.08
N VAL A 10 -45.70 -65.86 -32.48
CA VAL A 10 -44.46 -65.14 -32.49
C VAL A 10 -44.41 -64.20 -33.71
N ILE A 11 -44.60 -62.92 -33.50
CA ILE A 11 -44.37 -61.90 -34.54
C ILE A 11 -42.86 -61.57 -34.50
N LEU A 12 -42.15 -61.99 -35.54
CA LEU A 12 -40.76 -61.56 -35.80
C LEU A 12 -40.77 -60.13 -36.28
N LEU A 13 -40.47 -59.16 -35.41
CA LEU A 13 -40.24 -57.77 -35.83
C LEU A 13 -38.78 -57.62 -36.26
N ALA A 14 -38.51 -57.61 -37.54
CA ALA A 14 -37.23 -57.29 -38.11
C ALA A 14 -36.93 -55.81 -37.86
N ALA A 15 -36.16 -55.50 -36.81
CA ALA A 15 -35.64 -54.18 -36.61
C ALA A 15 -34.57 -53.89 -37.69
N ALA A 16 -34.91 -53.10 -38.69
CA ALA A 16 -33.94 -52.51 -39.60
C ALA A 16 -33.11 -51.50 -38.81
N LEU A 17 -31.92 -51.92 -38.38
CA LEU A 17 -30.89 -50.96 -37.90
C LEU A 17 -30.46 -50.11 -39.08
N THR A 18 -31.08 -48.94 -39.20
CA THR A 18 -30.51 -47.87 -40.03
C THR A 18 -29.26 -47.39 -39.32
N LEU A 19 -28.10 -47.76 -39.87
CA LEU A 19 -26.80 -47.14 -39.56
C LEU A 19 -26.89 -45.67 -40.00
N ALA A 20 -27.50 -44.83 -39.20
CA ALA A 20 -27.32 -43.42 -39.31
C ALA A 20 -25.85 -43.16 -38.94
N SER A 21 -24.98 -43.16 -39.95
CA SER A 21 -23.65 -42.58 -39.85
C SER A 21 -23.82 -41.12 -39.55
N CYS A 22 -24.04 -40.82 -38.27
CA CYS A 22 -24.08 -39.45 -37.78
C CYS A 22 -22.70 -38.84 -38.04
N ASN A 23 -22.60 -37.92 -38.98
CA ASN A 23 -21.53 -36.96 -39.09
C ASN A 23 -21.55 -36.09 -37.81
N ARG A 24 -21.04 -36.69 -36.73
CA ARG A 24 -20.94 -35.98 -35.44
C ARG A 24 -19.94 -34.86 -35.63
N LYS A 25 -20.44 -33.62 -35.51
CA LYS A 25 -19.62 -32.42 -35.54
C LYS A 25 -19.03 -32.17 -34.15
N GLY A 26 -17.85 -31.57 -34.09
CA GLY A 26 -17.13 -31.21 -32.91
C GLY A 26 -15.66 -30.94 -33.27
N CYS A 27 -14.88 -30.43 -32.35
CA CYS A 27 -13.45 -30.22 -32.57
C CYS A 27 -12.73 -31.53 -32.86
N THR A 28 -12.02 -31.61 -33.98
CA THR A 28 -11.26 -32.78 -34.42
C THR A 28 -9.77 -32.67 -34.18
N ASP A 29 -9.31 -31.54 -33.64
CA ASP A 29 -7.90 -31.32 -33.29
C ASP A 29 -7.59 -31.91 -31.91
N PRO A 30 -6.73 -32.93 -31.80
CA PRO A 30 -6.39 -33.57 -30.54
C PRO A 30 -5.63 -32.64 -29.57
N THR A 31 -5.15 -31.49 -30.01
CA THR A 31 -4.48 -30.49 -29.18
C THR A 31 -5.44 -29.51 -28.55
N ALA A 32 -6.71 -29.49 -28.96
CA ALA A 32 -7.72 -28.60 -28.44
C ALA A 32 -8.29 -29.10 -27.10
N LEU A 33 -8.64 -28.17 -26.21
CA LEU A 33 -9.24 -28.45 -24.86
C LEU A 33 -10.59 -29.16 -24.97
N ASN A 34 -11.35 -28.90 -26.04
CA ASN A 34 -12.66 -29.47 -26.32
C ASN A 34 -12.61 -30.52 -27.44
N TYR A 35 -11.44 -31.19 -27.64
CA TYR A 35 -11.29 -32.30 -28.57
C TYR A 35 -12.35 -33.37 -28.34
N ASN A 36 -12.96 -33.78 -29.42
CA ASN A 36 -13.96 -34.86 -29.41
C ASN A 36 -13.55 -35.99 -30.35
N GLU A 37 -12.98 -37.06 -29.81
CA GLU A 37 -12.52 -38.23 -30.60
C GLU A 37 -13.61 -38.86 -31.45
N LYS A 38 -14.89 -38.63 -31.13
CA LYS A 38 -16.06 -39.15 -31.85
C LYS A 38 -16.53 -38.23 -32.97
N ALA A 39 -15.97 -37.02 -33.08
CA ALA A 39 -16.26 -36.13 -34.19
C ALA A 39 -15.68 -36.66 -35.49
N LYS A 40 -16.48 -36.59 -36.56
CA LYS A 40 -16.09 -36.98 -37.93
C LYS A 40 -15.95 -35.76 -38.83
N LYS A 41 -16.37 -34.62 -38.35
CA LYS A 41 -16.28 -33.36 -39.06
C LYS A 41 -16.06 -32.24 -38.04
N ASP A 42 -15.04 -31.45 -38.31
CA ASP A 42 -14.77 -30.22 -37.52
C ASP A 42 -15.95 -29.27 -37.62
N ASP A 43 -16.32 -28.69 -36.50
CA ASP A 43 -17.36 -27.67 -36.39
C ASP A 43 -16.82 -26.22 -36.34
N GLY A 44 -15.50 -26.07 -36.37
CA GLY A 44 -14.80 -24.80 -36.35
C GLY A 44 -14.74 -24.13 -34.95
N ASN A 45 -15.14 -24.86 -33.89
CA ASN A 45 -15.18 -24.33 -32.51
C ASN A 45 -14.10 -25.02 -31.65
N CYS A 46 -12.91 -25.31 -32.19
CA CYS A 46 -11.80 -25.78 -31.38
C CYS A 46 -11.32 -24.69 -30.39
N GLU A 47 -11.32 -25.05 -29.13
CA GLU A 47 -10.80 -24.22 -28.07
C GLU A 47 -9.39 -24.68 -27.70
N TYR A 48 -8.44 -23.80 -27.75
CA TYR A 48 -7.06 -24.08 -27.38
C TYR A 48 -6.73 -23.44 -26.04
N ALA A 49 -5.83 -24.11 -25.30
CA ALA A 49 -5.22 -23.45 -24.16
C ALA A 49 -4.60 -22.12 -24.64
N PRO A 50 -4.75 -21.03 -23.90
CA PRO A 50 -4.08 -19.79 -24.24
C PRO A 50 -2.59 -20.11 -24.45
N ILE A 51 -2.03 -19.65 -25.57
CA ILE A 51 -0.58 -19.77 -25.81
C ILE A 51 0.07 -18.93 -24.71
N VAL A 52 0.53 -19.58 -23.65
CA VAL A 52 1.40 -18.93 -22.66
C VAL A 52 2.73 -18.74 -23.40
N THR A 53 2.86 -17.63 -24.09
CA THR A 53 4.17 -17.18 -24.55
C THR A 53 5.07 -17.15 -23.32
N ALA A 54 6.26 -17.73 -23.43
CA ALA A 54 7.22 -17.67 -22.32
C ALA A 54 7.32 -16.22 -21.86
N SER A 55 7.14 -15.98 -20.55
CA SER A 55 7.23 -14.64 -19.99
C SER A 55 8.64 -14.12 -20.25
N GLU A 56 8.73 -12.99 -20.90
CA GLU A 56 10.01 -12.29 -21.01
C GLU A 56 10.24 -11.45 -19.77
N THR A 57 11.47 -11.45 -19.28
CA THR A 57 11.91 -10.47 -18.29
C THR A 57 12.44 -9.25 -19.03
N ILE A 58 11.73 -8.14 -18.92
CA ILE A 58 12.10 -6.88 -19.54
C ILE A 58 12.85 -6.02 -18.52
N VAL A 59 14.13 -5.79 -18.77
CA VAL A 59 14.92 -4.89 -17.91
C VAL A 59 14.65 -3.45 -18.31
N VAL A 60 14.24 -2.64 -17.32
CA VAL A 60 13.99 -1.20 -17.46
C VAL A 60 14.92 -0.40 -16.59
N SER A 61 15.40 0.73 -17.12
CA SER A 61 16.27 1.67 -16.41
C SER A 61 16.13 3.07 -16.97
N GLY A 62 16.48 4.09 -16.18
CA GLY A 62 16.44 5.49 -16.61
C GLY A 62 15.00 6.01 -16.69
N SER A 63 14.70 6.81 -17.73
CA SER A 63 13.46 7.59 -17.80
C SER A 63 12.39 6.97 -18.69
N VAL A 64 11.14 7.05 -18.23
CA VAL A 64 9.92 6.89 -19.02
C VAL A 64 9.46 8.29 -19.43
N ALA A 65 10.00 8.79 -20.55
CA ALA A 65 9.76 10.14 -21.05
C ALA A 65 8.54 10.26 -21.98
N THR A 66 7.88 9.15 -22.30
CA THR A 66 6.69 9.11 -23.16
C THR A 66 5.70 8.08 -22.59
N ASN A 67 4.43 8.20 -22.99
CA ASN A 67 3.41 7.25 -22.56
C ASN A 67 3.82 5.82 -22.87
N THR A 68 3.89 5.00 -21.84
CA THR A 68 4.43 3.63 -21.91
C THR A 68 3.46 2.68 -21.21
N THR A 69 3.32 1.46 -21.73
CA THR A 69 2.51 0.43 -21.11
C THR A 69 3.37 -0.78 -20.74
N TRP A 70 3.28 -1.22 -19.51
CA TRP A 70 3.83 -2.48 -19.04
C TRP A 70 2.75 -3.55 -19.04
N SER A 71 2.94 -4.54 -19.89
CA SER A 71 1.95 -5.61 -20.10
C SER A 71 2.12 -6.73 -19.08
N ALA A 72 1.01 -7.26 -18.56
CA ALA A 72 0.98 -8.41 -17.69
C ALA A 72 1.51 -9.71 -18.37
N ALA A 73 1.77 -9.67 -19.67
CA ALA A 73 2.47 -10.77 -20.39
C ALA A 73 3.94 -10.91 -19.97
N ASN A 74 4.55 -9.91 -19.34
CA ASN A 74 5.97 -9.88 -19.01
C ASN A 74 6.19 -9.66 -17.51
N ILE A 75 7.42 -9.94 -17.05
CA ILE A 75 7.96 -9.47 -15.76
C ILE A 75 8.87 -8.29 -16.08
N TYR A 76 8.75 -7.20 -15.29
CA TYR A 76 9.60 -6.03 -15.45
C TYR A 76 10.64 -6.01 -14.33
N GLU A 77 11.90 -5.77 -14.70
CA GLU A 77 13.01 -5.72 -13.76
C GLU A 77 13.61 -4.31 -13.73
N LEU A 78 13.46 -3.61 -12.60
CA LEU A 78 14.02 -2.27 -12.42
C LEU A 78 15.52 -2.36 -12.15
N ALA A 79 16.32 -1.81 -13.07
CA ALA A 79 17.77 -1.72 -12.93
C ALA A 79 18.19 -0.31 -12.54
N GLY A 80 18.13 0.00 -11.24
CA GLY A 80 18.28 1.34 -10.69
C GLY A 80 16.96 2.12 -10.68
N LYS A 81 17.02 3.44 -10.48
CA LYS A 81 15.82 4.30 -10.50
C LYS A 81 15.20 4.33 -11.89
N VAL A 82 13.90 4.07 -11.99
CA VAL A 82 13.09 4.25 -13.18
C VAL A 82 12.15 5.42 -12.94
N VAL A 83 12.27 6.47 -13.72
CA VAL A 83 11.57 7.74 -13.49
C VAL A 83 10.52 7.98 -14.57
N VAL A 84 9.26 8.13 -14.17
CA VAL A 84 8.19 8.63 -15.05
C VAL A 84 8.25 10.14 -15.05
N GLU A 85 8.68 10.70 -16.17
CA GLU A 85 8.92 12.14 -16.31
C GLU A 85 7.62 12.95 -16.46
N SER A 86 7.73 14.24 -16.19
CA SER A 86 6.63 15.20 -16.40
C SER A 86 6.04 15.09 -17.82
N GLY A 87 4.72 14.99 -17.91
CA GLY A 87 3.97 14.84 -19.17
C GLY A 87 3.92 13.40 -19.71
N ALA A 88 4.63 12.44 -19.12
CA ALA A 88 4.53 11.03 -19.46
C ALA A 88 3.55 10.30 -18.55
N THR A 89 2.94 9.23 -19.06
CA THR A 89 2.08 8.31 -18.30
C THR A 89 2.63 6.89 -18.42
N LEU A 90 2.92 6.27 -17.28
CA LEU A 90 3.17 4.84 -17.18
C LEU A 90 1.86 4.10 -16.88
N THR A 91 1.41 3.26 -17.79
CA THR A 91 0.28 2.35 -17.57
C THR A 91 0.79 0.96 -17.25
N ILE A 92 0.33 0.37 -16.14
CA ILE A 92 0.68 -0.98 -15.72
C ILE A 92 -0.59 -1.83 -15.73
N GLU A 93 -0.60 -2.89 -16.54
CA GLU A 93 -1.75 -3.78 -16.65
C GLU A 93 -1.95 -4.62 -15.37
N ALA A 94 -3.21 -4.96 -15.08
CA ALA A 94 -3.56 -5.80 -13.93
C ALA A 94 -2.85 -7.17 -13.99
N GLY A 95 -2.25 -7.60 -12.88
CA GLY A 95 -1.50 -8.85 -12.76
C GLY A 95 -0.02 -8.76 -13.18
N THR A 96 0.48 -7.56 -13.50
CA THR A 96 1.90 -7.35 -13.79
C THR A 96 2.75 -7.54 -12.53
N VAL A 97 3.88 -8.24 -12.68
CA VAL A 97 4.92 -8.39 -11.65
C VAL A 97 6.11 -7.52 -12.01
N ILE A 98 6.50 -6.65 -11.08
CA ILE A 98 7.64 -5.74 -11.21
C ILE A 98 8.65 -6.10 -10.11
N LYS A 99 9.91 -6.28 -10.48
CA LYS A 99 10.98 -6.71 -9.56
C LYS A 99 12.11 -5.69 -9.54
N GLY A 100 12.39 -5.12 -8.37
CA GLY A 100 13.53 -4.24 -8.19
C GLY A 100 14.84 -5.01 -7.98
N ARG A 101 15.91 -4.57 -8.64
CA ARG A 101 17.27 -5.08 -8.38
C ARG A 101 17.75 -4.62 -7.02
N GLN A 102 18.59 -5.44 -6.40
CA GLN A 102 19.32 -5.03 -5.21
C GLN A 102 20.26 -3.85 -5.52
N GLY A 103 20.47 -3.01 -4.54
CA GLY A 103 21.37 -1.86 -4.61
C GLY A 103 21.18 -0.98 -3.40
N ALA A 104 22.16 -0.14 -3.11
CA ALA A 104 22.11 0.87 -2.07
C ALA A 104 22.63 2.20 -2.59
N GLY A 105 22.28 3.31 -1.95
CA GLY A 105 22.64 4.65 -2.39
C GLY A 105 22.07 4.94 -3.77
N THR A 106 22.87 5.52 -4.64
CA THR A 106 22.46 5.85 -6.01
C THR A 106 22.16 4.63 -6.88
N LEU A 107 22.52 3.43 -6.42
CA LEU A 107 22.27 2.16 -7.10
C LEU A 107 20.97 1.49 -6.64
N ALA A 108 20.29 1.99 -5.63
CA ALA A 108 18.98 1.49 -5.19
C ALA A 108 17.98 1.56 -6.35
N SER A 109 17.28 0.48 -6.62
CA SER A 109 16.24 0.47 -7.63
C SER A 109 14.94 0.97 -7.02
N ALA A 110 14.25 1.88 -7.71
CA ALA A 110 12.94 2.40 -7.32
C ALA A 110 12.14 2.79 -8.55
N LEU A 111 10.82 2.80 -8.42
CA LEU A 111 9.94 3.47 -9.39
C LEU A 111 9.61 4.86 -8.85
N VAL A 112 9.96 5.89 -9.60
CA VAL A 112 9.69 7.30 -9.24
C VAL A 112 8.72 7.89 -10.25
N VAL A 113 7.60 8.40 -9.78
CA VAL A 113 6.71 9.25 -10.60
C VAL A 113 7.05 10.69 -10.23
N ALA A 114 7.80 11.36 -11.09
CA ALA A 114 8.22 12.74 -10.85
C ALA A 114 7.04 13.72 -10.97
N GLN A 115 7.19 14.91 -10.43
CA GLN A 115 6.19 15.97 -10.54
C GLN A 115 5.68 16.16 -11.97
N GLY A 116 4.35 16.07 -12.17
CA GLY A 116 3.71 16.15 -13.49
C GLY A 116 3.80 14.88 -14.35
N GLY A 117 4.47 13.83 -13.88
CA GLY A 117 4.35 12.47 -14.39
C GLY A 117 3.08 11.79 -13.88
N MET A 118 2.64 10.73 -14.53
CA MET A 118 1.43 9.99 -14.12
C MET A 118 1.67 8.48 -14.12
N ILE A 119 1.04 7.80 -13.18
CA ILE A 119 0.97 6.33 -13.14
C ILE A 119 -0.50 5.87 -13.18
N ASN A 120 -0.81 4.92 -14.07
CA ASN A 120 -2.08 4.22 -14.12
C ASN A 120 -1.84 2.73 -13.88
N ALA A 121 -1.79 2.35 -12.61
CA ALA A 121 -1.56 0.99 -12.14
C ALA A 121 -2.85 0.45 -11.50
N ASN A 122 -3.76 -0.05 -12.34
CA ASN A 122 -5.07 -0.50 -11.89
C ASN A 122 -5.16 -2.02 -11.93
N GLY A 123 -4.74 -2.67 -10.84
CA GLY A 123 -4.96 -4.09 -10.61
C GLY A 123 -6.41 -4.41 -10.25
N THR A 124 -6.63 -5.67 -9.92
CA THR A 124 -7.92 -6.17 -9.39
C THR A 124 -7.64 -7.18 -8.27
N ALA A 125 -8.63 -7.52 -7.47
CA ALA A 125 -8.48 -8.56 -6.46
C ALA A 125 -8.08 -9.93 -7.03
N ALA A 126 -8.44 -10.23 -8.29
CA ALA A 126 -8.06 -11.46 -8.98
C ALA A 126 -6.70 -11.35 -9.70
N ALA A 127 -6.21 -10.15 -9.95
CA ALA A 127 -4.97 -9.87 -10.67
C ALA A 127 -4.31 -8.59 -10.10
N PRO A 128 -3.81 -8.61 -8.85
CA PRO A 128 -3.12 -7.47 -8.28
C PRO A 128 -1.82 -7.19 -9.03
N ILE A 129 -1.38 -5.94 -9.00
CA ILE A 129 -0.06 -5.55 -9.49
C ILE A 129 0.93 -5.70 -8.33
N ILE A 130 2.04 -6.39 -8.56
CA ILE A 130 2.99 -6.76 -7.52
C ILE A 130 4.35 -6.12 -7.79
N PHE A 131 4.82 -5.32 -6.84
CA PHE A 131 6.18 -4.81 -6.79
C PHE A 131 6.95 -5.59 -5.72
N THR A 132 8.08 -6.17 -6.08
CA THR A 132 8.90 -6.98 -5.17
C THR A 132 10.38 -6.94 -5.58
N SER A 133 11.24 -7.75 -4.95
CA SER A 133 12.65 -7.88 -5.32
C SER A 133 12.89 -8.92 -6.42
N VAL A 134 13.98 -8.78 -7.18
CA VAL A 134 14.46 -9.84 -8.09
C VAL A 134 14.80 -11.14 -7.35
N LEU A 135 14.99 -11.09 -6.04
CA LEU A 135 15.21 -12.28 -5.21
C LEU A 135 13.92 -13.06 -4.94
N ASP A 136 12.76 -12.46 -5.09
CA ASP A 136 11.48 -13.15 -4.98
C ASP A 136 11.28 -14.09 -6.18
N ASN A 137 11.04 -15.38 -5.91
CA ASN A 137 10.85 -16.37 -6.97
C ASN A 137 9.45 -16.37 -7.60
N ILE A 138 8.58 -15.42 -7.19
CA ILE A 138 7.22 -15.26 -7.73
C ILE A 138 7.21 -15.21 -9.26
N GLN A 139 6.23 -15.86 -9.86
CA GLN A 139 5.99 -15.88 -11.29
C GLN A 139 4.69 -15.16 -11.65
N ARG A 140 4.47 -14.92 -12.92
CA ARG A 140 3.22 -14.36 -13.44
C ARG A 140 2.02 -15.20 -13.03
N GLY A 141 0.95 -14.52 -12.60
CA GLY A 141 -0.30 -15.16 -12.17
C GLY A 141 -0.27 -15.75 -10.77
N GLU A 142 0.86 -15.70 -10.08
CA GLU A 142 0.96 -16.06 -8.68
C GLU A 142 0.71 -14.84 -7.79
N LEU A 143 0.22 -15.06 -6.58
CA LEU A 143 0.04 -14.02 -5.57
C LEU A 143 1.25 -13.89 -4.66
N THR A 144 2.09 -14.91 -4.56
CA THR A 144 3.29 -14.92 -3.71
C THR A 144 4.33 -15.86 -4.27
N GLY A 145 5.61 -15.58 -4.03
CA GLY A 145 6.69 -16.55 -4.12
C GLY A 145 6.71 -17.47 -2.90
N THR A 146 7.70 -18.34 -2.82
CA THR A 146 7.83 -19.35 -1.77
C THR A 146 9.12 -19.23 -0.95
N ASN A 147 9.94 -18.21 -1.22
CA ASN A 147 11.30 -18.11 -0.67
C ASN A 147 11.56 -16.86 0.16
N LEU A 148 10.73 -15.82 0.07
CA LEU A 148 10.83 -14.64 0.91
C LEU A 148 9.73 -14.63 1.97
N THR A 149 10.09 -14.07 3.12
CA THR A 149 9.26 -13.99 4.33
C THR A 149 9.15 -12.53 4.78
N GLU A 150 8.42 -12.27 5.85
CA GLU A 150 8.33 -10.95 6.47
C GLU A 150 9.65 -10.42 7.05
N ALA A 151 10.63 -11.27 7.20
CA ALA A 151 11.96 -10.87 7.69
C ALA A 151 12.91 -10.40 6.57
N ASP A 152 12.52 -10.59 5.32
CA ASP A 152 13.32 -10.21 4.15
C ASP A 152 12.97 -8.78 3.74
N GLN A 153 13.64 -7.80 4.32
CA GLN A 153 13.46 -6.35 4.14
C GLN A 153 14.65 -5.74 3.40
N GLY A 154 14.52 -4.52 2.86
CA GLY A 154 15.62 -3.76 2.27
C GLY A 154 16.21 -4.34 0.99
N LEU A 155 15.48 -5.20 0.27
CA LEU A 155 16.01 -5.91 -0.89
C LEU A 155 15.98 -5.07 -2.18
N TRP A 156 15.23 -3.99 -2.22
CA TRP A 156 15.14 -2.97 -3.27
C TRP A 156 14.57 -1.69 -2.66
N GLY A 157 14.46 -0.60 -3.40
CA GLY A 157 13.86 0.63 -2.87
C GLY A 157 12.36 0.48 -2.61
N GLY A 158 11.56 1.20 -3.36
CA GLY A 158 10.11 1.26 -3.21
C GLY A 158 9.48 2.00 -4.38
N VAL A 159 8.28 2.50 -4.15
CA VAL A 159 7.53 3.33 -5.11
C VAL A 159 7.39 4.75 -4.55
N ILE A 160 7.83 5.75 -5.30
CA ILE A 160 7.82 7.16 -4.93
C ILE A 160 6.93 7.92 -5.90
N ILE A 161 5.95 8.67 -5.39
CA ILE A 161 5.07 9.52 -6.18
C ILE A 161 5.18 10.96 -5.69
N LEU A 162 5.51 11.88 -6.59
CA LEU A 162 5.77 13.27 -6.29
C LEU A 162 4.78 14.16 -7.03
N GLY A 163 4.00 14.92 -6.28
CA GLY A 163 2.93 15.78 -6.78
C GLY A 163 3.16 17.26 -6.51
N ASN A 164 2.18 18.09 -6.87
CA ASN A 164 2.20 19.55 -6.78
C ASN A 164 1.22 20.09 -5.70
N ALA A 165 0.75 19.26 -4.78
CA ALA A 165 -0.13 19.69 -3.70
C ALA A 165 0.66 20.37 -2.57
N PRO A 166 -0.01 21.17 -1.72
CA PRO A 166 0.64 21.90 -0.65
C PRO A 166 1.33 21.00 0.37
N ILE A 167 2.48 21.48 0.85
CA ILE A 167 3.28 20.88 1.92
C ILE A 167 3.71 21.95 2.92
N SER A 168 4.08 21.56 4.12
CA SER A 168 4.64 22.42 5.14
C SER A 168 6.09 22.04 5.42
N ALA A 169 7.00 22.39 4.52
CA ALA A 169 8.41 22.08 4.68
C ALA A 169 9.11 22.93 5.74
N ALA A 170 10.12 22.37 6.40
CA ALA A 170 10.84 22.98 7.53
C ALA A 170 11.51 24.34 7.19
N ASP A 171 11.97 24.52 5.97
CA ASP A 171 12.55 25.76 5.47
C ASP A 171 11.50 26.83 5.11
N GLY A 172 10.21 26.48 5.15
CA GLY A 172 9.08 27.35 4.84
C GLY A 172 8.79 27.52 3.36
N ASP A 173 9.46 26.78 2.48
CA ASP A 173 9.20 26.79 1.06
C ASP A 173 7.95 25.98 0.69
N ALA A 174 7.37 26.29 -0.45
CA ALA A 174 6.24 25.50 -1.00
C ALA A 174 6.70 24.24 -1.74
N LEU A 175 7.99 24.09 -1.95
CA LEU A 175 8.64 22.95 -2.62
C LEU A 175 9.70 22.37 -1.69
N SER A 176 9.84 21.06 -1.71
CA SER A 176 10.90 20.33 -1.03
C SER A 176 11.52 19.30 -1.96
N GLN A 177 12.53 18.61 -1.46
CA GLN A 177 13.21 17.51 -2.12
C GLN A 177 12.98 16.27 -1.32
N ILE A 178 12.45 15.22 -1.98
CA ILE A 178 12.21 13.97 -1.29
C ILE A 178 13.52 13.37 -0.80
N GLU A 179 13.50 12.82 0.38
CA GLU A 179 14.64 12.12 0.94
C GLU A 179 15.07 10.96 0.05
N GLY A 180 16.35 10.59 0.19
CA GLY A 180 16.93 9.53 -0.62
C GLY A 180 17.16 9.85 -2.08
N ILE A 181 16.64 10.95 -2.63
CA ILE A 181 16.96 11.46 -3.97
C ILE A 181 17.83 12.71 -3.82
N PRO A 182 19.10 12.71 -4.31
CA PRO A 182 19.98 13.87 -4.18
C PRO A 182 19.36 15.14 -4.75
N THR A 183 19.58 16.29 -4.11
CA THR A 183 19.09 17.61 -4.57
C THR A 183 19.58 18.01 -5.95
N SER A 184 20.65 17.38 -6.45
CA SER A 184 21.12 17.52 -7.82
C SER A 184 20.29 16.76 -8.86
N ASP A 185 19.41 15.87 -8.42
CA ASP A 185 18.51 15.09 -9.26
C ASP A 185 17.18 15.85 -9.40
N ALA A 186 16.89 16.35 -10.58
CA ALA A 186 15.72 17.17 -10.86
C ALA A 186 14.35 16.42 -10.66
N PHE A 187 14.41 15.12 -10.48
CA PHE A 187 13.20 14.29 -10.35
C PHE A 187 12.75 14.04 -8.90
N GLY A 188 13.43 14.60 -7.92
CA GLY A 188 13.11 14.45 -6.52
C GLY A 188 12.27 15.59 -5.93
N ALA A 189 12.00 16.66 -6.67
CA ALA A 189 11.24 17.79 -6.20
C ALA A 189 9.75 17.47 -6.05
N PHE A 190 9.11 17.97 -4.97
CA PHE A 190 7.69 17.82 -4.74
C PHE A 190 7.11 19.04 -3.99
N GLY A 191 5.76 19.09 -3.87
CA GLY A 191 5.06 20.20 -3.25
C GLY A 191 4.60 21.25 -4.24
N GLY A 192 3.87 22.25 -3.77
CA GLY A 192 3.29 23.32 -4.58
C GLY A 192 2.02 23.91 -3.98
N THR A 193 1.05 24.24 -4.83
CA THR A 193 -0.21 24.90 -4.39
C THR A 193 -1.47 24.25 -4.96
N ASN A 194 -1.34 23.17 -5.72
CA ASN A 194 -2.47 22.53 -6.38
C ASN A 194 -3.03 21.40 -5.52
N VAL A 195 -3.99 21.68 -4.66
CA VAL A 195 -4.67 20.66 -3.82
C VAL A 195 -5.27 19.53 -4.67
N ALA A 196 -5.71 19.83 -5.90
CA ALA A 196 -6.30 18.86 -6.83
C ALA A 196 -5.27 18.27 -7.81
N ASP A 197 -4.00 18.28 -7.45
CA ASP A 197 -2.96 17.62 -8.23
C ASP A 197 -3.31 16.15 -8.48
N ASN A 198 -2.93 15.64 -9.65
CA ASN A 198 -3.29 14.31 -10.10
C ASN A 198 -2.07 13.59 -10.67
N SER A 199 -1.53 12.67 -9.91
CA SER A 199 -0.44 11.79 -10.33
C SER A 199 -0.93 10.45 -10.92
N GLY A 200 -2.25 10.29 -11.14
CA GLY A 200 -2.86 9.10 -11.75
C GLY A 200 -3.64 8.21 -10.77
N SER A 201 -3.52 6.90 -10.93
CA SER A 201 -4.27 5.95 -10.10
C SER A 201 -3.47 4.69 -9.78
N MET A 202 -3.57 4.23 -8.53
CA MET A 202 -3.03 2.96 -8.07
C MET A 202 -4.11 2.19 -7.31
N THR A 203 -4.49 1.01 -7.81
CA THR A 203 -5.50 0.18 -7.17
C THR A 203 -5.10 -1.30 -7.19
N TYR A 204 -5.33 -2.01 -6.10
CA TYR A 204 -4.90 -3.40 -5.90
C TYR A 204 -3.40 -3.58 -6.18
N ILE A 205 -2.62 -2.86 -5.40
CA ILE A 205 -1.15 -2.84 -5.47
C ILE A 205 -0.57 -3.53 -4.24
N SER A 206 0.39 -4.40 -4.45
CA SER A 206 1.18 -4.98 -3.36
C SER A 206 2.65 -4.64 -3.54
N ILE A 207 3.25 -3.96 -2.57
CA ILE A 207 4.66 -3.54 -2.53
C ILE A 207 5.33 -4.33 -1.40
N ARG A 208 6.43 -5.03 -1.71
CA ARG A 208 7.02 -6.02 -0.81
C ARG A 208 8.53 -5.94 -0.75
N HIS A 209 9.08 -6.19 0.43
CA HIS A 209 10.52 -6.38 0.64
C HIS A 209 11.38 -5.18 0.21
N GLY A 210 10.80 -3.97 0.27
CA GLY A 210 11.45 -2.71 -0.04
C GLY A 210 12.27 -2.14 1.12
N GLY A 211 12.63 -0.85 1.01
CA GLY A 211 13.33 -0.13 2.08
C GLY A 211 14.84 -0.09 1.92
N ALA A 212 15.38 -0.19 0.71
CA ALA A 212 16.84 -0.13 0.54
C ALA A 212 17.39 1.23 0.95
N LEU A 213 18.50 1.20 1.71
CA LEU A 213 19.31 2.38 2.09
C LEU A 213 19.73 3.18 0.86
N ILE A 214 19.42 4.47 0.83
CA ILE A 214 19.85 5.40 -0.24
C ILE A 214 21.00 6.28 0.22
N GLY A 215 21.14 6.52 1.50
CA GLY A 215 22.20 7.33 2.12
C GLY A 215 22.52 6.86 3.54
N ALA A 216 23.35 7.59 4.27
CA ALA A 216 23.62 7.27 5.65
C ALA A 216 22.39 7.62 6.52
N GLY A 217 21.62 6.61 6.88
CA GLY A 217 20.41 6.75 7.70
C GLY A 217 19.18 7.25 6.96
N ASN A 218 19.15 7.12 5.63
CA ASN A 218 17.97 7.41 4.81
C ASN A 218 17.65 6.16 3.98
N GLU A 219 16.55 5.56 4.25
CA GLU A 219 15.93 4.44 3.56
C GLU A 219 14.84 4.95 2.59
N ILE A 220 14.26 4.07 1.79
CA ILE A 220 13.07 4.36 0.99
C ILE A 220 11.86 3.69 1.65
N ASN A 221 10.78 4.42 1.85
CA ASN A 221 9.52 3.84 2.28
C ASN A 221 8.96 2.86 1.24
N GLY A 222 8.08 1.98 1.65
CA GLY A 222 7.40 1.09 0.71
C GLY A 222 6.63 1.88 -0.36
N LEU A 223 5.81 2.82 0.08
CA LEU A 223 5.13 3.80 -0.76
C LEU A 223 5.35 5.21 -0.19
N THR A 224 6.11 6.03 -0.90
CA THR A 224 6.36 7.43 -0.57
C THR A 224 5.45 8.35 -1.37
N LEU A 225 4.77 9.28 -0.71
CA LEU A 225 3.79 10.20 -1.30
C LEU A 225 4.16 11.66 -0.97
N GLY A 226 5.00 12.28 -1.79
CA GLY A 226 5.44 13.67 -1.61
C GLY A 226 4.51 14.66 -2.29
N GLY A 227 3.75 15.48 -1.53
CA GLY A 227 2.88 16.52 -2.08
C GLY A 227 1.84 16.02 -3.09
N VAL A 228 1.34 14.81 -2.93
CA VAL A 228 0.34 14.23 -3.84
C VAL A 228 -1.04 14.79 -3.55
N GLY A 229 -1.76 15.22 -4.59
CA GLY A 229 -3.06 15.87 -4.46
C GLY A 229 -4.26 14.93 -4.57
N ASN A 230 -5.44 15.45 -4.17
CA ASN A 230 -6.70 14.68 -4.10
C ASN A 230 -7.32 14.34 -5.47
N GLY A 231 -6.70 14.75 -6.57
CA GLY A 231 -7.03 14.25 -7.90
C GLY A 231 -6.48 12.85 -8.17
N THR A 232 -5.53 12.38 -7.35
CA THR A 232 -4.91 11.05 -7.45
C THR A 232 -5.78 10.01 -6.74
N THR A 233 -5.88 8.81 -7.31
CA THR A 233 -6.66 7.70 -6.73
C THR A 233 -5.73 6.66 -6.12
N LEU A 234 -5.85 6.41 -4.81
CA LEU A 234 -5.14 5.35 -4.11
C LEU A 234 -6.14 4.44 -3.36
N SER A 235 -6.20 3.18 -3.73
CA SER A 235 -7.08 2.24 -3.02
C SER A 235 -6.62 0.80 -3.11
N ASN A 236 -6.87 0.02 -2.07
CA ASN A 236 -6.46 -1.38 -2.00
C ASN A 236 -4.94 -1.49 -2.18
N ILE A 237 -4.21 -0.91 -1.25
CA ILE A 237 -2.75 -0.89 -1.22
C ILE A 237 -2.28 -1.83 -0.12
N GLU A 238 -1.37 -2.72 -0.43
CA GLU A 238 -0.61 -3.51 0.53
C GLU A 238 0.86 -3.11 0.48
N VAL A 239 1.45 -2.83 1.65
CA VAL A 239 2.90 -2.74 1.83
C VAL A 239 3.32 -3.75 2.88
N VAL A 240 4.32 -4.58 2.60
CA VAL A 240 4.76 -5.61 3.53
C VAL A 240 6.27 -5.81 3.51
N ALA A 241 6.85 -5.97 4.70
CA ALA A 241 8.29 -6.23 4.88
C ALA A 241 9.16 -5.14 4.23
N ASN A 242 8.82 -3.87 4.43
CA ASN A 242 9.71 -2.74 4.11
C ASN A 242 10.74 -2.57 5.24
N LEU A 243 11.95 -2.09 4.95
CA LEU A 243 12.97 -1.86 5.98
C LEU A 243 12.72 -0.57 6.76
N ASP A 244 12.12 0.40 6.11
CA ASP A 244 11.66 1.68 6.63
C ASP A 244 10.14 1.66 6.76
N ASP A 245 9.45 2.80 6.62
CA ASP A 245 8.00 2.87 6.74
C ASP A 245 7.24 2.07 5.70
N GLY A 246 6.01 1.76 6.05
CA GLY A 246 5.07 1.18 5.10
C GLY A 246 4.62 2.20 4.06
N VAL A 247 3.88 3.20 4.50
CA VAL A 247 3.39 4.31 3.66
C VAL A 247 3.66 5.63 4.34
N GLU A 248 4.39 6.51 3.69
CA GLU A 248 4.67 7.84 4.22
C GLU A 248 4.11 8.96 3.34
N PHE A 249 3.50 9.95 3.99
CA PHE A 249 2.86 11.12 3.40
C PHE A 249 3.61 12.40 3.75
N PHE A 250 4.47 12.88 2.88
CA PHE A 250 5.11 14.21 2.98
C PHE A 250 4.14 15.31 2.52
N GLY A 251 3.23 15.72 3.37
CA GLY A 251 2.18 16.68 3.02
C GLY A 251 1.21 16.21 1.95
N GLY A 252 0.64 17.15 1.20
CA GLY A 252 -0.34 16.82 0.16
C GLY A 252 -1.75 16.61 0.71
N SER A 253 -2.64 16.10 -0.15
CA SER A 253 -4.07 15.97 0.15
C SER A 253 -4.72 14.73 -0.49
N VAL A 254 -3.91 13.77 -0.94
CA VAL A 254 -4.43 12.54 -1.56
C VAL A 254 -5.20 11.71 -0.54
N ASP A 255 -6.35 11.16 -0.95
CA ASP A 255 -7.06 10.19 -0.14
C ASP A 255 -6.59 8.76 -0.45
N ALA A 256 -6.32 7.98 0.60
CA ALA A 256 -5.99 6.57 0.50
C ALA A 256 -7.05 5.71 1.20
N SER A 257 -7.48 4.63 0.55
CA SER A 257 -8.49 3.75 1.12
C SER A 257 -8.14 2.27 0.99
N ASN A 258 -8.53 1.47 1.97
CA ASN A 258 -8.21 0.05 2.06
C ASN A 258 -6.67 -0.16 2.02
N VAL A 259 -6.00 0.35 3.05
CA VAL A 259 -4.53 0.29 3.19
C VAL A 259 -4.17 -0.81 4.19
N LEU A 260 -3.32 -1.73 3.78
CA LEU A 260 -2.76 -2.79 4.61
C LEU A 260 -1.24 -2.62 4.67
N VAL A 261 -0.71 -2.44 5.87
CA VAL A 261 0.73 -2.40 6.10
C VAL A 261 1.12 -3.49 7.10
N GLY A 262 2.25 -4.13 6.89
CA GLY A 262 2.72 -5.10 7.88
C GLY A 262 4.19 -5.41 7.81
N PHE A 263 4.77 -5.66 8.99
CA PHE A 263 6.17 -6.07 9.15
C PHE A 263 7.17 -5.07 8.57
N GLN A 264 6.85 -3.80 8.61
CA GLN A 264 7.78 -2.72 8.28
C GLN A 264 8.85 -2.60 9.39
N GLY A 265 10.00 -2.02 9.07
CA GLY A 265 11.13 -1.91 10.00
C GLY A 265 11.07 -0.67 10.86
N ASP A 266 10.32 0.36 10.45
CA ASP A 266 10.04 1.56 11.20
C ASP A 266 8.52 1.71 11.36
N ASP A 267 7.88 2.73 10.81
CA ASP A 267 6.48 3.02 11.06
C ASP A 267 5.52 2.42 10.02
N GLY A 268 4.28 2.16 10.44
CA GLY A 268 3.27 1.61 9.55
C GLY A 268 2.75 2.64 8.56
N ILE A 269 2.17 3.70 9.07
CA ILE A 269 1.72 4.87 8.32
C ILE A 269 2.34 6.09 8.99
N ASP A 270 3.21 6.78 8.26
CA ASP A 270 3.80 8.04 8.69
C ASP A 270 3.17 9.23 7.97
N ILE A 271 2.88 10.27 8.72
CA ILE A 271 2.26 11.52 8.25
C ILE A 271 3.12 12.70 8.65
N ASP A 272 3.73 13.31 7.65
CA ASP A 272 4.61 14.46 7.79
C ASP A 272 4.12 15.69 7.02
N MET A 273 4.82 16.83 7.20
CA MET A 273 4.64 18.07 6.44
C MET A 273 3.19 18.53 6.31
N ASN A 274 2.40 18.28 7.38
CA ASN A 274 1.01 18.71 7.47
C ASN A 274 0.10 18.15 6.36
N TYR A 275 0.19 16.85 6.11
CA TYR A 275 -0.75 16.15 5.25
C TYR A 275 -2.21 16.46 5.59
N SER A 276 -3.07 16.57 4.59
CA SER A 276 -4.47 17.01 4.76
C SER A 276 -5.50 16.13 4.04
N GLY A 277 -5.12 14.94 3.65
CA GLY A 277 -6.02 13.95 3.07
C GLY A 277 -6.65 13.01 4.10
N THR A 278 -7.31 11.97 3.61
CA THR A 278 -7.96 10.94 4.41
C THR A 278 -7.32 9.57 4.17
N VAL A 279 -6.87 8.90 5.22
CA VAL A 279 -6.57 7.47 5.18
C VAL A 279 -7.73 6.70 5.80
N SER A 280 -8.39 5.86 5.01
CA SER A 280 -9.61 5.17 5.46
C SER A 280 -9.56 3.66 5.24
N ASN A 281 -10.21 2.93 6.15
CA ASN A 281 -10.28 1.47 6.10
C ASN A 281 -8.87 0.85 6.07
N PHE A 282 -8.07 1.09 7.09
CA PHE A 282 -6.70 0.60 7.14
C PHE A 282 -6.49 -0.46 8.22
N LEU A 283 -5.47 -1.29 8.00
CA LEU A 283 -4.96 -2.25 8.95
C LEU A 283 -3.43 -2.18 8.95
N VAL A 284 -2.85 -1.93 10.11
CA VAL A 284 -1.40 -2.01 10.34
C VAL A 284 -1.11 -3.20 11.26
N ILE A 285 -0.13 -4.02 10.90
CA ILE A 285 0.31 -5.17 11.69
C ILE A 285 1.81 -5.08 11.95
N ASN A 286 2.17 -4.55 13.10
CA ASN A 286 3.55 -4.45 13.53
C ASN A 286 4.17 -5.84 13.76
N GLY A 287 5.37 -6.03 13.25
CA GLY A 287 6.25 -7.14 13.57
C GLY A 287 7.14 -6.85 14.78
N ALA A 288 8.05 -7.76 15.07
CA ALA A 288 8.96 -7.61 16.22
C ALA A 288 10.01 -6.47 16.05
N ASN A 289 10.25 -6.02 14.82
CA ASN A 289 11.21 -4.98 14.48
C ASN A 289 10.54 -3.65 14.09
N SER A 290 9.22 -3.59 14.03
CA SER A 290 8.47 -2.36 13.73
C SER A 290 8.53 -1.41 14.92
N ASP A 291 8.52 -0.10 14.66
CA ASP A 291 8.35 0.92 15.69
C ASP A 291 6.86 1.24 15.87
N GLU A 292 6.37 2.39 15.49
CA GLU A 292 4.96 2.75 15.64
C GLU A 292 4.09 2.14 14.52
N ALA A 293 2.81 1.94 14.80
CA ALA A 293 1.84 1.65 13.75
C ALA A 293 1.40 2.93 13.02
N LEU A 294 1.41 4.05 13.73
CA LEU A 294 1.08 5.39 13.23
C LEU A 294 2.06 6.39 13.83
N GLU A 295 2.94 6.97 13.04
CA GLU A 295 3.69 8.16 13.40
C GLU A 295 3.03 9.37 12.75
N ILE A 296 2.71 10.42 13.54
CA ILE A 296 1.88 11.53 13.06
C ILE A 296 2.50 12.85 13.46
N ASP A 297 3.02 13.55 12.47
CA ASP A 297 3.55 14.90 12.58
C ASP A 297 2.61 15.94 11.94
N GLY A 298 2.76 17.16 12.36
CA GLY A 298 2.02 18.31 11.86
C GLY A 298 2.88 19.18 10.93
N PRO A 299 2.63 20.51 10.93
CA PRO A 299 3.41 21.42 10.09
C PRO A 299 4.84 21.57 10.61
N GLU A 300 5.82 21.31 9.76
CA GLU A 300 7.23 21.52 10.06
C GLU A 300 7.63 22.99 9.91
N GLY A 301 7.13 23.67 8.87
CA GLY A 301 7.45 25.05 8.55
C GLY A 301 6.35 26.05 8.87
N THR A 302 6.39 27.19 8.18
CA THR A 302 5.45 28.29 8.34
C THR A 302 4.44 28.42 7.20
N THR A 303 4.58 27.63 6.15
CA THR A 303 3.64 27.53 5.03
C THR A 303 2.68 26.38 5.25
N TYR A 304 1.46 26.52 4.74
CA TYR A 304 0.41 25.49 4.76
C TYR A 304 0.23 24.82 6.14
N THR A 305 0.07 25.65 7.17
CA THR A 305 -0.01 25.20 8.57
C THR A 305 -1.42 24.82 9.05
N ASN A 306 -2.43 24.92 8.16
CA ASN A 306 -3.84 24.65 8.50
C ASN A 306 -4.39 23.34 7.91
N GLY A 307 -3.55 22.53 7.29
CA GLY A 307 -3.95 21.21 6.81
C GLY A 307 -4.30 20.31 7.99
N MET A 308 -5.30 19.45 7.81
CA MET A 308 -5.73 18.52 8.86
C MET A 308 -5.95 17.14 8.23
N PHE A 309 -5.24 16.15 8.73
CA PHE A 309 -5.45 14.78 8.30
C PHE A 309 -6.76 14.18 8.85
N THR A 310 -7.23 13.12 8.22
CA THR A 310 -8.28 12.26 8.75
C THR A 310 -7.86 10.80 8.69
N LEU A 311 -7.83 10.13 9.85
CA LEU A 311 -7.70 8.68 9.94
C LEU A 311 -9.05 8.08 10.30
N LEU A 312 -9.57 7.18 9.46
CA LEU A 312 -10.93 6.68 9.56
C LEU A 312 -11.00 5.16 9.41
N ASN A 313 -11.69 4.49 10.34
CA ASN A 313 -11.92 3.04 10.30
C ASN A 313 -10.61 2.24 10.20
N GLY A 314 -9.78 2.33 11.21
CA GLY A 314 -8.46 1.68 11.25
C GLY A 314 -8.32 0.66 12.37
N THR A 315 -7.37 -0.23 12.21
CA THR A 315 -6.92 -1.15 13.25
C THR A 315 -5.40 -1.23 13.24
N CYS A 316 -4.79 -1.08 14.42
CA CYS A 316 -3.36 -1.29 14.64
C CYS A 316 -3.18 -2.53 15.52
N ASN A 317 -2.54 -3.54 15.00
CA ASN A 317 -2.30 -4.83 15.65
C ASN A 317 -0.82 -5.14 15.76
N VAL A 318 -0.52 -6.19 16.51
CA VAL A 318 0.83 -6.72 16.66
C VAL A 318 0.86 -8.20 16.30
N PHE A 319 1.87 -8.62 15.59
CA PHE A 319 2.11 -10.02 15.23
C PHE A 319 3.36 -10.54 15.96
N GLY A 320 3.16 -11.54 16.81
CA GLY A 320 4.28 -12.24 17.46
C GLY A 320 4.94 -11.51 18.64
N GLY A 321 4.37 -10.44 19.11
CA GLY A 321 4.91 -9.57 20.18
C GLY A 321 5.41 -8.24 19.61
N GLY A 322 5.39 -7.21 20.40
CA GLY A 322 5.69 -5.83 20.01
C GLY A 322 4.63 -4.88 20.53
N ASP A 323 4.60 -3.66 20.04
CA ASP A 323 3.68 -2.63 20.48
C ASP A 323 2.94 -2.01 19.27
N ALA A 324 1.61 -2.03 19.29
CA ALA A 324 0.82 -1.28 18.33
C ALA A 324 0.46 0.06 18.99
N ARG A 325 0.91 1.17 18.42
CA ARG A 325 0.62 2.48 18.98
C ARG A 325 0.56 3.57 17.92
N GLY A 326 -0.14 4.66 18.26
CA GLY A 326 -0.03 5.91 17.57
C GLY A 326 0.85 6.87 18.35
N ASP A 327 1.86 7.43 17.72
CA ASP A 327 2.64 8.55 18.25
C ASP A 327 2.22 9.84 17.55
N PHE A 328 1.65 10.78 18.32
CA PHE A 328 1.20 12.07 17.84
C PHE A 328 2.16 13.15 18.36
N LYS A 329 2.98 13.69 17.46
CA LYS A 329 4.09 14.58 17.79
C LYS A 329 4.13 15.81 16.88
N SER A 330 5.13 16.67 17.03
CA SER A 330 5.46 17.77 16.10
C SER A 330 4.25 18.60 15.65
N LYS A 331 3.38 18.97 16.59
CA LYS A 331 2.16 19.74 16.29
C LYS A 331 1.14 18.97 15.42
N ALA A 332 1.06 17.66 15.57
CA ALA A 332 0.04 16.84 14.90
C ALA A 332 -1.35 17.47 14.99
N GLN A 333 -2.08 17.54 13.86
CA GLN A 333 -3.42 18.11 13.82
C GLN A 333 -4.31 17.41 12.81
N GLY A 334 -5.46 16.93 13.27
CA GLY A 334 -6.37 16.13 12.46
C GLY A 334 -7.41 15.40 13.30
N THR A 335 -8.09 14.48 12.67
CA THR A 335 -9.16 13.69 13.30
C THR A 335 -8.88 12.20 13.17
N ILE A 336 -8.93 11.52 14.30
CA ILE A 336 -8.88 10.05 14.37
C ILE A 336 -10.27 9.55 14.74
N ASN A 337 -10.93 8.80 13.86
CA ASN A 337 -12.29 8.33 14.06
C ASN A 337 -12.42 6.84 13.78
N ASN A 338 -12.94 6.10 14.75
CA ASN A 338 -13.17 4.66 14.67
C ASN A 338 -11.87 3.89 14.37
N VAL A 339 -10.81 4.17 15.15
CA VAL A 339 -9.50 3.51 15.03
C VAL A 339 -9.18 2.77 16.33
N ASP A 340 -8.82 1.51 16.22
CA ASP A 340 -8.26 0.70 17.31
C ASP A 340 -6.73 0.83 17.27
N LEU A 341 -6.19 1.58 18.23
CA LEU A 341 -4.79 2.00 18.27
C LEU A 341 -3.89 1.10 19.11
N GLY A 342 -4.46 0.28 20.00
CA GLY A 342 -3.68 -0.37 21.05
C GLY A 342 -3.24 0.62 22.13
N THR A 343 -2.21 1.40 21.91
CA THR A 343 -1.78 2.50 22.79
C THR A 343 -1.62 3.81 22.01
N ALA A 344 -1.64 4.94 22.72
CA ALA A 344 -1.42 6.25 22.13
C ALA A 344 -0.39 7.05 22.93
N LYS A 345 0.53 7.71 22.23
CA LYS A 345 1.51 8.63 22.77
C LYS A 345 1.22 10.03 22.24
N ILE A 346 1.24 11.03 23.11
CA ILE A 346 1.01 12.43 22.76
C ILE A 346 2.21 13.24 23.21
N ARG A 347 2.91 13.89 22.29
CA ARG A 347 4.04 14.73 22.63
C ARG A 347 3.58 16.08 23.16
N ALA A 348 4.18 16.48 24.29
CA ALA A 348 4.03 17.80 24.87
C ALA A 348 5.37 18.55 24.85
N SER A 349 5.35 19.77 24.39
CA SER A 349 6.49 20.70 24.49
C SER A 349 6.19 21.78 25.54
N TYR A 350 7.23 22.23 26.22
CA TYR A 350 7.10 23.27 27.26
C TYR A 350 8.07 24.42 27.00
N GLN A 351 7.72 25.58 27.60
CA GLN A 351 8.51 26.81 27.59
C GLN A 351 8.59 27.42 28.99
N ASN A 352 9.29 28.54 29.14
CA ASN A 352 9.41 29.26 30.41
C ASN A 352 9.90 28.38 31.58
N ALA A 353 10.99 27.66 31.37
CA ALA A 353 11.56 26.70 32.33
C ALA A 353 10.52 25.64 32.78
N CYS A 354 9.82 25.06 31.81
CA CYS A 354 8.79 24.04 31.98
C CYS A 354 7.50 24.50 32.72
N ALA A 355 7.27 25.79 32.80
CA ALA A 355 6.09 26.32 33.50
C ALA A 355 4.83 26.33 32.63
N ASP A 356 4.98 26.47 31.29
CA ASP A 356 3.87 26.64 30.39
C ASP A 356 3.97 25.67 29.21
N PRO A 357 2.87 25.04 28.75
CA PRO A 357 2.84 24.30 27.51
C PRO A 357 3.19 25.20 26.29
N LYS A 358 3.86 24.63 25.29
CA LYS A 358 4.14 25.22 24.00
C LYS A 358 3.34 24.47 22.95
N THR A 359 3.08 25.10 21.80
CA THR A 359 2.37 24.47 20.66
C THR A 359 3.02 23.15 20.26
N ASP A 360 2.28 22.07 20.43
CA ASP A 360 2.62 20.70 20.06
C ASP A 360 1.32 19.87 20.02
N ALA A 361 1.37 18.57 19.76
CA ALA A 361 0.21 17.68 19.72
C ALA A 361 -0.65 17.76 20.99
N PHE A 362 -0.03 17.83 22.17
CA PHE A 362 -0.73 17.98 23.43
C PHE A 362 -1.60 19.26 23.51
N THR A 363 -1.09 20.40 23.08
CA THR A 363 -1.88 21.64 23.07
C THR A 363 -2.97 21.59 22.02
N HIS A 364 -2.71 20.97 20.84
CA HIS A 364 -3.74 20.76 19.81
C HIS A 364 -4.88 19.86 20.29
N LEU A 365 -4.59 18.91 21.19
CA LEU A 365 -5.59 18.04 21.82
C LEU A 365 -6.38 18.77 22.90
N THR A 366 -5.73 19.63 23.72
CA THR A 366 -6.30 20.18 24.95
C THR A 366 -6.84 21.59 24.83
N ASP A 367 -6.64 22.26 23.70
CA ASP A 367 -7.14 23.62 23.46
C ASP A 367 -8.67 23.69 23.51
N ALA A 368 -9.18 24.89 23.78
CA ALA A 368 -10.63 25.15 23.81
C ALA A 368 -11.32 24.88 22.46
N THR A 369 -10.57 24.94 21.37
CA THR A 369 -10.98 24.52 20.01
C THR A 369 -9.93 23.55 19.49
N PRO A 370 -10.05 22.27 19.84
CA PRO A 370 -9.04 21.27 19.50
C PRO A 370 -8.86 21.13 17.98
N THR A 371 -7.60 21.07 17.55
CA THR A 371 -7.22 20.72 16.17
C THR A 371 -6.73 19.28 16.05
N LEU A 372 -6.50 18.59 17.17
CA LEU A 372 -6.31 17.14 17.23
C LEU A 372 -7.46 16.53 18.02
N SER A 373 -8.13 15.52 17.45
CA SER A 373 -9.31 14.93 18.09
C SER A 373 -9.44 13.43 17.82
N PHE A 374 -9.96 12.72 18.83
CA PHE A 374 -10.23 11.30 18.79
C PHE A 374 -11.72 11.04 18.98
N THR A 375 -12.34 10.30 18.08
CA THR A 375 -13.77 9.97 18.14
C THR A 375 -13.97 8.49 17.93
N SER A 376 -14.72 7.82 18.81
CA SER A 376 -15.02 6.38 18.71
C SER A 376 -13.77 5.50 18.55
N SER A 377 -12.60 5.99 18.97
CA SER A 377 -11.34 5.26 18.87
C SER A 377 -11.09 4.46 20.15
N ALA A 378 -10.42 3.31 20.02
CA ALA A 378 -10.10 2.43 21.12
C ALA A 378 -8.58 2.40 21.36
N PHE A 379 -8.21 2.48 22.63
CA PHE A 379 -6.83 2.30 23.08
C PHE A 379 -6.81 1.82 24.53
N THR A 380 -5.76 1.09 24.93
CA THR A 380 -5.61 0.53 26.26
C THR A 380 -4.95 1.47 27.22
N ALA A 381 -4.11 2.37 26.73
CA ALA A 381 -3.43 3.40 27.51
C ALA A 381 -3.09 4.62 26.63
N VAL A 382 -3.02 5.77 27.29
CA VAL A 382 -2.53 7.04 26.74
C VAL A 382 -1.35 7.48 27.57
N SER A 383 -0.28 7.95 26.95
CA SER A 383 0.85 8.56 27.65
C SER A 383 1.19 9.92 27.03
N VAL A 384 1.35 10.93 27.88
CA VAL A 384 1.95 12.20 27.48
C VAL A 384 3.43 12.12 27.74
N TYR A 385 4.25 12.51 26.79
CA TYR A 385 5.70 12.52 26.92
C TYR A 385 6.30 13.83 26.39
N THR A 386 7.51 14.12 26.80
CA THR A 386 8.29 15.23 26.24
C THR A 386 9.31 14.67 25.25
N ALA A 387 9.55 15.40 24.15
CA ALA A 387 10.60 15.01 23.23
C ALA A 387 11.91 14.72 23.98
N SER A 388 12.47 13.56 23.72
CA SER A 388 13.85 13.30 24.08
C SER A 388 14.70 14.10 23.11
N ASP A 389 15.42 15.08 23.61
CA ASP A 389 16.45 15.80 22.90
C ASP A 389 16.62 15.58 21.39
N ASP A 390 16.40 16.58 20.64
CA ASP A 390 16.95 16.83 19.30
C ASP A 390 18.52 16.91 19.27
N GLY A 391 19.20 16.07 20.09
CA GLY A 391 20.66 15.99 20.15
C GLY A 391 21.35 17.09 20.95
N ALA A 392 20.64 17.96 21.65
CA ALA A 392 21.20 18.94 22.57
C ALA A 392 21.56 18.26 23.91
N THR A 393 22.84 18.20 24.20
CA THR A 393 23.43 17.58 25.41
C THR A 393 23.11 18.34 26.72
N THR A 394 21.99 19.02 26.81
CA THR A 394 21.60 19.81 28.00
C THR A 394 20.26 19.37 28.56
N PRO A 395 20.12 19.25 29.86
CA PRO A 395 19.02 18.59 30.55
C PRO A 395 17.79 19.49 30.69
N ASN A 396 17.15 19.85 29.59
CA ASN A 396 15.87 20.58 29.60
C ASN A 396 14.69 19.68 29.22
N GLN A 397 14.79 18.38 29.43
CA GLN A 397 13.60 17.55 29.40
C GLN A 397 12.69 17.96 30.55
N CYS A 398 11.60 18.64 30.21
CA CYS A 398 10.58 18.91 31.16
C CYS A 398 9.89 17.60 31.56
N THR A 399 9.75 17.37 32.85
CA THR A 399 8.87 16.29 33.31
C THR A 399 7.44 16.66 33.01
N VAL A 400 6.70 15.79 32.33
CA VAL A 400 5.27 16.01 32.09
C VAL A 400 4.54 16.18 33.44
N PRO A 401 3.84 17.31 33.68
CA PRO A 401 3.05 17.48 34.88
C PRO A 401 1.94 16.40 34.97
N ALA A 402 1.71 15.88 36.16
CA ALA A 402 0.64 14.88 36.35
C ALA A 402 -0.75 15.40 35.97
N VAL A 403 -0.97 16.74 36.05
CA VAL A 403 -2.22 17.38 35.61
C VAL A 403 -2.38 17.32 34.09
N ASP A 404 -1.30 17.41 33.32
CA ASP A 404 -1.32 17.34 31.86
C ASP A 404 -1.57 15.91 31.38
N GLN A 405 -0.92 14.91 31.98
CA GLN A 405 -1.23 13.50 31.77
C GLN A 405 -2.72 13.23 32.05
N ALA A 406 -3.26 13.67 33.18
CA ALA A 406 -4.65 13.48 33.52
C ALA A 406 -5.62 14.22 32.58
N ALA A 407 -5.22 15.39 32.06
CA ALA A 407 -6.01 16.12 31.06
C ALA A 407 -6.13 15.36 29.74
N ALA A 408 -5.02 14.81 29.22
CA ALA A 408 -5.05 14.00 28.03
C ALA A 408 -5.91 12.73 28.23
N GLU A 409 -5.74 12.02 29.34
CA GLU A 409 -6.54 10.84 29.69
C GLU A 409 -8.04 11.14 29.76
N ALA A 410 -8.42 12.33 30.27
CA ALA A 410 -9.81 12.74 30.38
C ALA A 410 -10.47 13.05 29.03
N ILE A 411 -9.69 13.56 28.07
CA ILE A 411 -10.15 13.87 26.71
C ILE A 411 -10.17 12.62 25.85
N MET A 412 -9.09 11.84 25.91
CA MET A 412 -8.92 10.60 25.15
C MET A 412 -9.63 9.44 25.88
N THR A 413 -10.96 9.55 25.98
CA THR A 413 -11.75 8.43 26.52
C THR A 413 -11.83 7.33 25.47
N SER A 414 -11.40 6.13 25.85
CA SER A 414 -11.52 4.95 25.00
C SER A 414 -12.96 4.72 24.57
N GLY A 415 -13.20 4.80 23.29
CA GLY A 415 -14.46 4.45 22.64
C GLY A 415 -14.52 2.95 22.29
N ILE A 416 -15.55 2.57 21.56
CA ILE A 416 -15.63 1.28 20.92
C ILE A 416 -15.33 1.51 19.44
N ALA A 417 -14.15 1.08 18.96
CA ALA A 417 -13.82 1.08 17.56
C ALA A 417 -14.32 -0.23 16.93
N ALA A 418 -14.93 -0.13 15.76
CA ALA A 418 -15.27 -1.29 14.94
C ALA A 418 -14.05 -1.82 14.18
N GLY A 419 -12.98 -1.02 14.11
CA GLY A 419 -11.75 -1.32 13.40
C GLY A 419 -11.86 -1.20 11.88
N GLY A 420 -10.78 -1.58 11.22
CA GLY A 420 -10.65 -1.58 9.77
C GLY A 420 -11.24 -2.84 9.11
N PRO A 421 -11.17 -2.94 7.78
CA PRO A 421 -11.69 -4.06 7.03
C PRO A 421 -10.88 -5.35 7.27
N THR A 422 -11.54 -6.50 7.08
CA THR A 422 -10.95 -7.84 7.24
C THR A 422 -10.82 -8.63 5.93
N ALA A 423 -11.25 -8.07 4.79
CA ALA A 423 -11.32 -8.77 3.51
C ALA A 423 -10.08 -8.50 2.64
N TRP A 424 -8.96 -9.17 2.94
CA TRP A 424 -7.67 -8.98 2.28
C TRP A 424 -7.22 -10.18 1.42
N GLY A 425 -8.15 -10.99 0.90
CA GLY A 425 -7.85 -12.26 0.23
C GLY A 425 -6.90 -12.21 -0.97
N TRP A 426 -6.61 -11.03 -1.50
CA TRP A 426 -5.70 -10.80 -2.63
C TRP A 426 -4.26 -10.47 -2.19
N THR A 427 -4.02 -10.29 -0.91
CA THR A 427 -2.76 -9.81 -0.34
C THR A 427 -1.76 -10.92 -0.06
N TRP A 428 -0.48 -10.57 -0.04
CA TRP A 428 0.59 -11.45 0.41
C TRP A 428 0.37 -11.91 1.86
N MET A 429 -0.03 -10.97 2.73
CA MET A 429 -0.23 -11.26 4.15
C MET A 429 -1.33 -12.29 4.37
N HIS A 430 -2.45 -12.19 3.64
CA HIS A 430 -3.52 -13.18 3.69
C HIS A 430 -3.04 -14.56 3.22
N VAL A 431 -2.38 -14.62 2.06
CA VAL A 431 -1.93 -15.89 1.46
C VAL A 431 -0.91 -16.59 2.35
N ASN A 432 -0.09 -15.83 3.09
CA ASN A 432 0.92 -16.35 4.01
C ASN A 432 0.44 -16.49 5.46
N ASN A 433 -0.86 -16.37 5.73
CA ASN A 433 -1.49 -16.50 7.07
C ASN A 433 -0.88 -15.55 8.12
N LYS A 434 -0.73 -14.27 7.75
CA LYS A 434 -0.20 -13.19 8.58
C LYS A 434 -1.28 -12.17 9.03
N LEU A 435 -2.54 -12.47 8.78
CA LEU A 435 -3.70 -11.65 9.18
C LEU A 435 -4.44 -12.28 10.37
#